data_28d1496be42469e0f269c2bb0d570959
#
_entry.id   28d1496be42469e0f269c2bb0d570959
#
_cell.length_a   1.000
_cell.length_b   1.000
_cell.length_c   1.000
_cell.angle_alpha   90.00
_cell.angle_beta   90.00
_cell.angle_gamma   90.00
#
_symmetry.space_group_name_H-M   'P 1'
#
loop_
_entity.id
_entity.type
_entity.pdbx_description
1 polymer ?
#
loop_
_entity_poly.entity_id
_entity_poly.type
_entity_poly.pdbx_seq_one_letter_code
_entity_poly.pdbx_strand_id
1 'polypeptide(L)'
;MIYGSEACFRSFFVGFLQGQPQACYHAGGGKTMNVIVLAPSPETARHWQYAVENLGDSWCCLPVMAAEDALPLLPDAEVLLVLLGGDGETLLQMLEKRPPVAPPYVLGGPDGGLPAVEELPGLLADWREKWYLPALCSRHLPLATEMAAALLRTLGVPRRLRAWDFLPGMIAAAVVHPPLLADLQHGLYPMTARQHGMTAAGVERSLRLCVESTWMHGSLPALERFFGNDIDPEKGKPTNRVFLRRMQQQVTGAMPRLL
;
A
#
# COMPACT_ATOMS: atom_id res chain seq x y z
N MET A 1 8.99 25.94 0.46
CA MET A 1 10.04 24.90 0.62
C MET A 1 9.47 23.71 1.39
N ILE A 2 8.64 22.87 0.74
CA ILE A 2 7.99 21.68 1.35
C ILE A 2 8.45 20.39 0.63
N TYR A 3 9.23 20.48 -0.43
CA TYR A 3 9.60 19.33 -1.27
C TYR A 3 10.72 18.42 -0.72
N GLY A 4 11.43 18.84 0.34
CA GLY A 4 12.51 18.01 0.92
C GLY A 4 12.04 16.84 1.79
N SER A 5 10.85 16.92 2.37
CA SER A 5 10.35 15.89 3.31
C SER A 5 9.73 14.67 2.63
N GLU A 6 9.12 14.84 1.45
CA GLU A 6 8.46 13.73 0.74
C GLU A 6 9.43 12.71 0.15
N ALA A 7 10.53 13.16 -0.46
CA ALA A 7 11.54 12.27 -1.00
C ALA A 7 12.23 11.45 0.10
N CYS A 8 12.51 12.10 1.24
CA CYS A 8 13.06 11.44 2.42
C CYS A 8 12.08 10.44 3.02
N PHE A 9 10.76 10.79 3.07
CA PHE A 9 9.71 9.90 3.53
C PHE A 9 9.60 8.65 2.65
N ARG A 10 9.57 8.81 1.34
CA ARG A 10 9.48 7.69 0.40
C ARG A 10 10.65 6.72 0.56
N SER A 11 11.88 7.23 0.53
CA SER A 11 13.09 6.41 0.67
C SER A 11 13.13 5.69 2.01
N PHE A 12 12.76 6.36 3.09
CA PHE A 12 12.75 5.77 4.42
C PHE A 12 11.61 4.75 4.58
N PHE A 13 10.41 5.06 4.07
CA PHE A 13 9.25 4.17 4.14
C PHE A 13 9.50 2.87 3.38
N VAL A 14 10.07 2.96 2.18
CA VAL A 14 10.48 1.78 1.41
C VAL A 14 11.53 0.96 2.16
N GLY A 15 12.58 1.61 2.67
CA GLY A 15 13.60 0.93 3.47
C GLY A 15 13.05 0.29 4.75
N PHE A 16 12.06 0.93 5.39
CA PHE A 16 11.38 0.36 6.56
C PHE A 16 10.57 -0.88 6.19
N LEU A 17 9.82 -0.86 5.09
CA LEU A 17 9.03 -2.01 4.63
C LEU A 17 9.91 -3.20 4.23
N GLN A 18 11.07 -2.94 3.63
CA GLN A 18 12.05 -3.96 3.27
C GLN A 18 12.68 -4.66 4.48
N GLY A 19 12.76 -3.97 5.63
CA GLY A 19 13.30 -4.53 6.86
C GLY A 19 12.29 -5.27 7.76
N GLN A 20 11.00 -5.32 7.38
CA GLN A 20 9.97 -6.01 8.17
C GLN A 20 9.96 -7.51 7.84
N PRO A 21 9.96 -8.41 8.86
CA PRO A 21 9.79 -9.83 8.60
C PRO A 21 8.42 -10.14 7.97
N GLN A 22 8.38 -11.12 7.10
CA GLN A 22 7.22 -11.55 6.30
C GLN A 22 5.92 -11.84 7.09
N ALA A 23 5.99 -11.94 8.42
CA ALA A 23 4.87 -12.30 9.30
C ALA A 23 3.69 -11.30 9.29
N CYS A 24 3.83 -10.09 8.73
CA CYS A 24 2.80 -9.05 8.81
C CYS A 24 1.70 -9.15 7.73
N TYR A 25 1.78 -10.09 6.81
CA TYR A 25 0.86 -10.16 5.67
C TYR A 25 -0.29 -11.15 5.81
N HIS A 26 -0.36 -11.92 6.90
CA HIS A 26 -1.44 -12.90 7.15
C HIS A 26 -2.55 -12.43 8.10
N ALA A 27 -2.58 -11.19 8.50
CA ALA A 27 -3.61 -10.68 9.41
C ALA A 27 -4.82 -10.12 8.65
N GLY A 28 -5.75 -11.00 8.29
CA GLY A 28 -7.19 -10.77 8.34
C GLY A 28 -7.79 -9.70 7.46
N GLY A 29 -8.36 -10.12 6.34
CA GLY A 29 -9.28 -9.36 5.52
C GLY A 29 -9.06 -9.69 4.04
N GLY A 30 -9.71 -10.74 3.57
CA GLY A 30 -9.56 -11.40 2.28
C GLY A 30 -9.45 -10.51 1.03
N LYS A 31 -8.32 -9.87 0.83
CA LYS A 31 -7.99 -9.30 -0.45
C LYS A 31 -7.27 -10.37 -1.26
N THR A 32 -7.94 -10.87 -2.28
CA THR A 32 -7.38 -11.80 -3.25
C THR A 32 -6.28 -11.08 -4.04
N MET A 33 -5.09 -11.65 -4.09
CA MET A 33 -3.99 -11.17 -4.93
C MET A 33 -4.23 -11.67 -6.35
N ASN A 34 -4.59 -10.79 -7.27
CA ASN A 34 -4.79 -11.14 -8.67
C ASN A 34 -3.46 -11.12 -9.40
N VAL A 35 -3.04 -12.27 -9.89
CA VAL A 35 -1.82 -12.47 -10.66
C VAL A 35 -2.19 -12.73 -12.11
N ILE A 36 -1.81 -11.86 -13.02
CA ILE A 36 -1.90 -12.14 -14.45
C ILE A 36 -0.64 -12.88 -14.88
N VAL A 37 -0.82 -14.00 -15.57
CA VAL A 37 0.27 -14.76 -16.16
C VAL A 37 0.11 -14.77 -17.68
N LEU A 38 0.95 -14.05 -18.38
CA LEU A 38 1.05 -14.16 -19.83
C LEU A 38 1.98 -15.32 -20.18
N ALA A 39 1.42 -16.38 -20.74
CA ALA A 39 2.13 -17.61 -21.07
C ALA A 39 2.18 -17.89 -22.58
N PRO A 40 3.28 -18.49 -23.08
CA PRO A 40 3.43 -18.76 -24.51
C PRO A 40 2.56 -19.92 -25.03
N SER A 41 2.02 -20.74 -24.12
CA SER A 41 1.17 -21.88 -24.49
C SER A 41 0.13 -22.20 -23.43
N PRO A 42 -0.99 -22.87 -23.80
CA PRO A 42 -2.00 -23.31 -22.85
C PRO A 42 -1.50 -24.30 -21.78
N GLU A 43 -0.47 -25.07 -22.08
CA GLU A 43 0.15 -26.00 -21.16
C GLU A 43 0.93 -25.23 -20.10
N THR A 44 1.77 -24.30 -20.52
CA THR A 44 2.53 -23.41 -19.64
C THR A 44 1.58 -22.57 -18.78
N ALA A 45 0.48 -22.05 -19.37
CA ALA A 45 -0.52 -21.28 -18.66
C ALA A 45 -1.16 -22.08 -17.51
N ARG A 46 -1.55 -23.33 -17.77
CA ARG A 46 -2.13 -24.23 -16.73
C ARG A 46 -1.13 -24.56 -15.63
N HIS A 47 0.13 -24.80 -16.02
CA HIS A 47 1.19 -25.10 -15.05
C HIS A 47 1.40 -23.94 -14.08
N TRP A 48 1.51 -22.73 -14.59
CA TRP A 48 1.69 -21.53 -13.77
C TRP A 48 0.43 -21.13 -13.01
N GLN A 49 -0.75 -21.36 -13.56
CA GLN A 49 -1.99 -21.18 -12.82
C GLN A 49 -2.00 -22.06 -11.57
N TYR A 50 -1.73 -23.34 -11.73
CA TYR A 50 -1.67 -24.29 -10.61
C TYR A 50 -0.61 -23.86 -9.58
N ALA A 51 0.54 -23.39 -10.04
CA ALA A 51 1.61 -22.93 -9.17
C ALA A 51 1.20 -21.73 -8.31
N VAL A 52 0.57 -20.73 -8.92
CA VAL A 52 0.10 -19.51 -8.24
C VAL A 52 -1.01 -19.84 -7.24
N GLU A 53 -1.99 -20.65 -7.64
CA GLU A 53 -3.13 -21.03 -6.79
C GLU A 53 -2.68 -21.86 -5.57
N ASN A 54 -1.59 -22.61 -5.69
CA ASN A 54 -1.01 -23.35 -4.56
C ASN A 54 -0.20 -22.48 -3.57
N LEU A 55 0.00 -21.19 -3.84
CA LEU A 55 0.59 -20.27 -2.85
C LEU A 55 -0.34 -20.01 -1.66
N GLY A 56 -1.63 -20.27 -1.79
CA GLY A 56 -2.64 -20.15 -0.74
C GLY A 56 -3.95 -19.55 -1.26
N ASP A 57 -5.00 -19.61 -0.44
CA ASP A 57 -6.38 -19.21 -0.79
C ASP A 57 -6.52 -17.71 -1.13
N SER A 58 -5.52 -16.91 -0.85
CA SER A 58 -5.50 -15.47 -1.17
C SER A 58 -4.93 -15.14 -2.55
N TRP A 59 -4.53 -16.15 -3.33
CA TRP A 59 -3.95 -15.95 -4.66
C TRP A 59 -4.90 -16.43 -5.74
N CYS A 60 -5.15 -15.58 -6.73
CA CYS A 60 -5.95 -15.91 -7.91
C CYS A 60 -5.12 -15.69 -9.16
N CYS A 61 -5.02 -16.69 -10.02
CA CYS A 61 -4.29 -16.60 -11.26
C CYS A 61 -5.25 -16.39 -12.44
N LEU A 62 -4.91 -15.39 -13.28
CA LEU A 62 -5.60 -15.09 -14.52
C LEU A 62 -4.63 -15.38 -15.68
N PRO A 63 -4.63 -16.62 -16.21
CA PRO A 63 -3.77 -16.96 -17.34
C PRO A 63 -4.27 -16.32 -18.62
N VAL A 64 -3.38 -15.70 -19.36
CA VAL A 64 -3.63 -15.12 -20.68
C VAL A 64 -2.56 -15.58 -21.67
N MET A 65 -2.88 -15.62 -22.95
CA MET A 65 -1.97 -16.05 -24.00
C MET A 65 -1.67 -14.95 -25.03
N ALA A 66 -2.51 -13.93 -25.07
CA ALA A 66 -2.32 -12.78 -25.95
C ALA A 66 -2.10 -11.50 -25.11
N ALA A 67 -1.23 -10.63 -25.60
CA ALA A 67 -0.95 -9.34 -24.95
C ALA A 67 -2.22 -8.46 -24.83
N GLU A 68 -3.08 -8.51 -25.84
CA GLU A 68 -4.33 -7.75 -25.87
C GLU A 68 -5.31 -8.19 -24.80
N ASP A 69 -5.32 -9.47 -24.41
CA ASP A 69 -6.18 -10.01 -23.37
C ASP A 69 -5.70 -9.60 -21.96
N ALA A 70 -4.41 -9.33 -21.78
CA ALA A 70 -3.84 -8.88 -20.53
C ALA A 70 -4.23 -7.42 -20.19
N LEU A 71 -4.29 -6.54 -21.20
CA LEU A 71 -4.47 -5.10 -20.99
C LEU A 71 -5.72 -4.72 -20.18
N PRO A 72 -6.94 -5.28 -20.46
CA PRO A 72 -8.12 -4.96 -19.69
C PRO A 72 -8.10 -5.49 -18.25
N LEU A 73 -7.24 -6.46 -17.94
CA LEU A 73 -7.12 -7.08 -16.62
C LEU A 73 -6.10 -6.36 -15.73
N LEU A 74 -5.19 -5.55 -16.29
CA LEU A 74 -4.14 -4.84 -15.56
C LEU A 74 -4.66 -3.95 -14.42
N PRO A 75 -5.81 -3.26 -14.55
CA PRO A 75 -6.32 -2.42 -13.48
C PRO A 75 -6.62 -3.16 -12.18
N ASP A 76 -7.02 -4.43 -12.28
CA ASP A 76 -7.40 -5.26 -11.15
C ASP A 76 -6.27 -6.22 -10.71
N ALA A 77 -5.13 -6.21 -11.42
CA ALA A 77 -3.98 -7.06 -11.12
C ALA A 77 -2.99 -6.36 -10.19
N GLU A 78 -2.53 -7.09 -9.19
CA GLU A 78 -1.46 -6.66 -8.29
C GLU A 78 -0.09 -7.17 -8.76
N VAL A 79 -0.06 -8.27 -9.49
CA VAL A 79 1.16 -8.87 -10.03
C VAL A 79 0.95 -9.21 -11.50
N LEU A 80 1.91 -8.83 -12.33
CA LEU A 80 1.99 -9.23 -13.74
C LEU A 80 3.24 -10.08 -13.94
N LEU A 81 3.06 -11.38 -14.16
CA LEU A 81 4.12 -12.30 -14.57
C LEU A 81 4.12 -12.40 -16.10
N VAL A 82 5.23 -12.05 -16.70
CA VAL A 82 5.42 -12.15 -18.14
C VAL A 82 6.46 -13.25 -18.41
N LEU A 83 5.98 -14.36 -18.98
CA LEU A 83 6.86 -15.43 -19.44
C LEU A 83 7.35 -15.06 -20.84
N LEU A 84 8.65 -14.96 -21.02
CA LEU A 84 9.23 -14.65 -22.33
C LEU A 84 8.96 -15.79 -23.32
N GLY A 85 8.42 -15.39 -24.47
CA GLY A 85 7.95 -16.26 -25.53
C GLY A 85 6.53 -15.84 -25.97
N GLY A 86 6.17 -16.12 -27.20
CA GLY A 86 4.89 -15.67 -27.77
C GLY A 86 4.72 -14.16 -27.71
N ASP A 87 3.64 -13.67 -27.06
CA ASP A 87 3.29 -12.25 -27.00
C ASP A 87 3.93 -11.49 -25.82
N GLY A 88 4.83 -12.11 -25.07
CA GLY A 88 5.46 -11.47 -23.92
C GLY A 88 6.19 -10.15 -24.26
N GLU A 89 6.96 -10.14 -25.31
CA GLU A 89 7.67 -8.95 -25.79
C GLU A 89 6.70 -7.86 -26.27
N THR A 90 5.63 -8.27 -26.96
CA THR A 90 4.56 -7.37 -27.42
C THR A 90 3.89 -6.67 -26.24
N LEU A 91 3.55 -7.42 -25.19
CA LEU A 91 2.98 -6.84 -23.97
C LEU A 91 3.94 -5.85 -23.31
N LEU A 92 5.23 -6.17 -23.20
CA LEU A 92 6.21 -5.26 -22.60
C LEU A 92 6.30 -3.94 -23.37
N GLN A 93 6.30 -3.97 -24.70
CA GLN A 93 6.27 -2.76 -25.53
C GLN A 93 4.98 -1.94 -25.36
N MET A 94 3.83 -2.59 -25.19
CA MET A 94 2.56 -1.91 -24.90
C MET A 94 2.59 -1.22 -23.53
N LEU A 95 3.20 -1.85 -22.53
CA LEU A 95 3.32 -1.33 -21.16
C LEU A 95 4.27 -0.14 -21.06
N GLU A 96 5.24 0.02 -21.96
CA GLU A 96 6.05 1.23 -22.03
C GLU A 96 5.20 2.48 -22.27
N LYS A 97 4.11 2.34 -23.05
CA LYS A 97 3.17 3.43 -23.34
C LYS A 97 2.15 3.66 -22.23
N ARG A 98 1.82 2.62 -21.48
CA ARG A 98 0.86 2.66 -20.36
C ARG A 98 1.39 1.81 -19.21
N PRO A 99 2.33 2.35 -18.40
CA PRO A 99 2.94 1.58 -17.33
C PRO A 99 1.90 1.18 -16.28
N PRO A 100 1.88 -0.10 -15.85
CA PRO A 100 1.03 -0.56 -14.76
C PRO A 100 1.47 0.07 -13.42
N VAL A 101 0.67 -0.13 -12.38
CA VAL A 101 0.99 0.33 -11.02
C VAL A 101 2.31 -0.24 -10.52
N ALA A 102 2.53 -1.52 -10.80
CA ALA A 102 3.79 -2.19 -10.51
C ALA A 102 4.46 -2.63 -11.82
N PRO A 103 5.80 -2.64 -11.87
CA PRO A 103 6.52 -3.14 -13.03
C PRO A 103 6.21 -4.62 -13.24
N PRO A 104 6.17 -5.10 -14.50
CA PRO A 104 5.98 -6.51 -14.78
C PRO A 104 7.17 -7.31 -14.25
N TYR A 105 6.90 -8.51 -13.73
CA TYR A 105 7.92 -9.45 -13.38
C TYR A 105 8.17 -10.38 -14.56
N VAL A 106 9.29 -10.19 -15.23
CA VAL A 106 9.65 -10.96 -16.43
C VAL A 106 10.39 -12.23 -16.00
N LEU A 107 9.86 -13.37 -16.40
CA LEU A 107 10.45 -14.69 -16.19
C LEU A 107 10.91 -15.29 -17.52
N GLY A 108 12.10 -15.84 -17.51
CA GLY A 108 12.73 -16.41 -18.72
C GLY A 108 13.64 -15.39 -19.41
N GLY A 109 14.48 -15.86 -20.29
CA GLY A 109 15.42 -15.10 -21.08
C GLY A 109 15.78 -15.87 -22.34
N PRO A 110 16.55 -15.28 -23.28
CA PRO A 110 16.91 -15.93 -24.53
C PRO A 110 17.63 -17.27 -24.34
N ASP A 111 18.28 -17.48 -23.19
CA ASP A 111 19.02 -18.70 -22.86
C ASP A 111 18.44 -19.42 -21.62
N GLY A 112 17.37 -18.91 -21.01
CA GLY A 112 16.89 -19.34 -19.70
C GLY A 112 15.60 -20.14 -19.76
N GLY A 113 15.65 -21.35 -19.20
CA GLY A 113 14.45 -22.05 -18.80
C GLY A 113 13.63 -21.22 -17.80
N LEU A 114 12.35 -21.48 -17.70
CA LEU A 114 11.53 -20.94 -16.62
C LEU A 114 12.04 -21.47 -15.28
N PRO A 115 12.02 -20.67 -14.21
CA PRO A 115 12.38 -21.13 -12.87
C PRO A 115 11.47 -22.28 -12.45
N ALA A 116 11.96 -23.09 -11.52
CA ALA A 116 11.12 -24.15 -10.94
C ALA A 116 9.93 -23.53 -10.17
N VAL A 117 8.78 -24.20 -10.20
CA VAL A 117 7.55 -23.71 -9.54
C VAL A 117 7.77 -23.50 -8.04
N GLU A 118 8.58 -24.34 -7.43
CA GLU A 118 8.93 -24.29 -6.01
C GLU A 118 9.70 -23.02 -5.63
N GLU A 119 10.34 -22.36 -6.59
CA GLU A 119 11.08 -21.11 -6.40
C GLU A 119 10.14 -19.89 -6.45
N LEU A 120 8.93 -20.04 -7.01
CA LEU A 120 7.98 -18.93 -7.22
C LEU A 120 7.66 -18.13 -5.96
N PRO A 121 7.42 -18.73 -4.78
CA PRO A 121 7.15 -17.96 -3.56
C PRO A 121 8.29 -17.02 -3.19
N GLY A 122 9.54 -17.50 -3.27
CA GLY A 122 10.72 -16.68 -3.00
C GLY A 122 10.91 -15.55 -4.02
N LEU A 123 10.71 -15.86 -5.30
CA LEU A 123 10.81 -14.88 -6.39
C LEU A 123 9.76 -13.79 -6.26
N LEU A 124 8.50 -14.14 -5.93
CA LEU A 124 7.43 -13.16 -5.72
C LEU A 124 7.67 -12.30 -4.48
N ALA A 125 8.20 -12.87 -3.41
CA ALA A 125 8.55 -12.11 -2.21
C ALA A 125 9.64 -11.08 -2.52
N ASP A 126 10.70 -11.49 -3.22
CA ASP A 126 11.81 -10.62 -3.64
C ASP A 126 11.32 -9.50 -4.59
N TRP A 127 10.53 -9.85 -5.60
CA TRP A 127 9.92 -8.87 -6.52
C TRP A 127 9.04 -7.87 -5.79
N ARG A 128 8.21 -8.34 -4.85
CA ARG A 128 7.34 -7.49 -4.05
C ARG A 128 8.12 -6.44 -3.28
N GLU A 129 9.18 -6.85 -2.61
CA GLU A 129 10.02 -5.94 -1.83
C GLU A 129 10.79 -4.95 -2.70
N LYS A 130 11.42 -5.44 -3.77
CA LYS A 130 12.31 -4.62 -4.61
C LYS A 130 11.58 -3.68 -5.57
N TRP A 131 10.41 -4.10 -6.06
CA TRP A 131 9.75 -3.41 -7.16
C TRP A 131 8.33 -2.94 -6.86
N TYR A 132 7.49 -3.83 -6.31
CA TYR A 132 6.07 -3.52 -6.10
C TYR A 132 5.86 -2.47 -5.01
N LEU A 133 6.41 -2.66 -3.81
CA LEU A 133 6.26 -1.70 -2.71
C LEU A 133 6.85 -0.32 -3.04
N PRO A 134 8.05 -0.21 -3.64
CA PRO A 134 8.57 1.09 -4.07
C PRO A 134 7.70 1.79 -5.11
N ALA A 135 7.19 1.05 -6.10
CA ALA A 135 6.30 1.61 -7.11
C ALA A 135 4.97 2.09 -6.51
N LEU A 136 4.37 1.28 -5.64
CA LEU A 136 3.15 1.62 -4.92
C LEU A 136 3.34 2.87 -4.05
N CYS A 137 4.42 2.93 -3.27
CA CYS A 137 4.75 4.10 -2.45
C CYS A 137 4.97 5.35 -3.32
N SER A 138 5.70 5.21 -4.42
CA SER A 138 5.97 6.35 -5.32
C SER A 138 4.69 6.93 -5.92
N ARG A 139 3.73 6.11 -6.23
CA ARG A 139 2.50 6.53 -6.94
C ARG A 139 1.39 6.97 -6.00
N HIS A 140 1.17 6.25 -4.91
CA HIS A 140 0.02 6.45 -4.02
C HIS A 140 0.31 7.38 -2.84
N LEU A 141 1.52 7.37 -2.32
CA LEU A 141 1.85 8.10 -1.09
C LEU A 141 1.62 9.62 -1.20
N PRO A 142 2.01 10.32 -2.30
CA PRO A 142 1.76 11.75 -2.42
C PRO A 142 0.27 12.09 -2.42
N LEU A 143 -0.51 11.38 -3.24
CA LEU A 143 -1.96 11.58 -3.33
C LEU A 143 -2.63 11.31 -1.98
N ALA A 144 -2.31 10.19 -1.33
CA ALA A 144 -2.84 9.86 -0.02
C ALA A 144 -2.47 10.91 1.03
N THR A 145 -1.25 11.48 0.96
CA THR A 145 -0.82 12.56 1.87
C THR A 145 -1.63 13.83 1.67
N GLU A 146 -1.86 14.23 0.43
CA GLU A 146 -2.69 15.41 0.12
C GLU A 146 -4.14 15.22 0.56
N MET A 147 -4.71 14.05 0.29
CA MET A 147 -6.07 13.70 0.71
C MET A 147 -6.20 13.65 2.23
N ALA A 148 -5.23 13.07 2.92
CA ALA A 148 -5.18 13.07 4.38
C ALA A 148 -5.11 14.49 4.94
N ALA A 149 -4.26 15.34 4.36
CA ALA A 149 -4.17 16.75 4.77
C ALA A 149 -5.49 17.52 4.52
N ALA A 150 -6.18 17.24 3.42
CA ALA A 150 -7.50 17.83 3.14
C ALA A 150 -8.54 17.37 4.16
N LEU A 151 -8.57 16.08 4.48
CA LEU A 151 -9.48 15.50 5.47
C LEU A 151 -9.25 16.09 6.86
N LEU A 152 -7.98 16.22 7.29
CA LEU A 152 -7.62 16.83 8.57
C LEU A 152 -8.04 18.30 8.65
N ARG A 153 -7.96 19.05 7.54
CA ARG A 153 -8.50 20.42 7.47
C ARG A 153 -10.01 20.44 7.65
N THR A 154 -10.73 19.53 7.01
CA THR A 154 -12.19 19.40 7.14
C THR A 154 -12.60 19.10 8.58
N LEU A 155 -11.83 18.26 9.28
CA LEU A 155 -12.03 18.00 10.71
C LEU A 155 -11.74 19.20 11.62
N GLY A 156 -11.05 20.22 11.12
CA GLY A 156 -10.63 21.37 11.92
C GLY A 156 -9.41 21.10 12.80
N VAL A 157 -8.54 20.16 12.39
CA VAL A 157 -7.28 19.90 13.09
C VAL A 157 -6.41 21.16 13.10
N PRO A 158 -5.98 21.65 14.28
CA PRO A 158 -5.22 22.89 14.36
C PRO A 158 -3.80 22.74 13.76
N ARG A 159 -3.49 23.55 12.74
CA ARG A 159 -2.20 23.50 12.03
C ARG A 159 -0.99 23.85 12.90
N ARG A 160 -1.20 24.56 14.02
CA ARG A 160 -0.13 24.92 14.97
C ARG A 160 0.39 23.76 15.79
N LEU A 161 -0.31 22.64 15.79
CA LEU A 161 0.12 21.44 16.54
C LEU A 161 1.23 20.72 15.78
N ARG A 162 2.27 20.30 16.48
CA ARG A 162 3.41 19.57 15.92
C ARG A 162 2.98 18.30 15.15
N ALA A 163 1.88 17.69 15.55
CA ALA A 163 1.33 16.53 14.85
C ALA A 163 0.98 16.83 13.39
N TRP A 164 0.66 18.10 13.05
CA TRP A 164 0.37 18.47 11.68
C TRP A 164 1.52 18.20 10.71
N ASP A 165 2.76 18.27 11.17
CA ASP A 165 3.94 18.10 10.34
C ASP A 165 4.11 16.66 9.85
N PHE A 166 3.58 15.68 10.59
CA PHE A 166 3.75 14.26 10.29
C PHE A 166 2.44 13.47 10.11
N LEU A 167 1.32 13.95 10.63
CA LEU A 167 0.06 13.20 10.65
C LEU A 167 -0.50 12.87 9.26
N PRO A 168 -0.46 13.77 8.25
CA PRO A 168 -0.84 13.41 6.89
C PRO A 168 -0.02 12.25 6.34
N GLY A 169 1.31 12.27 6.54
CA GLY A 169 2.22 11.21 6.13
C GLY A 169 1.96 9.89 6.85
N MET A 170 1.68 9.92 8.17
CA MET A 170 1.30 8.72 8.92
C MET A 170 0.03 8.06 8.38
N ILE A 171 -0.99 8.86 8.07
CA ILE A 171 -2.24 8.37 7.49
C ILE A 171 -1.97 7.78 6.10
N ALA A 172 -1.21 8.48 5.26
CA ALA A 172 -0.83 8.02 3.94
C ALA A 172 -0.03 6.71 3.99
N ALA A 173 0.91 6.58 4.92
CA ALA A 173 1.66 5.35 5.15
C ALA A 173 0.72 4.18 5.50
N ALA A 174 -0.28 4.43 6.35
CA ALA A 174 -1.28 3.42 6.72
C ALA A 174 -2.25 3.10 5.56
N VAL A 175 -2.47 4.01 4.62
CA VAL A 175 -3.23 3.75 3.39
C VAL A 175 -2.47 2.80 2.47
N VAL A 176 -1.19 3.08 2.25
CA VAL A 176 -0.32 2.27 1.38
C VAL A 176 0.01 0.92 2.02
N HIS A 177 0.18 0.89 3.34
CA HIS A 177 0.51 -0.30 4.11
C HIS A 177 -0.35 -0.45 5.37
N PRO A 178 -1.60 -0.93 5.24
CA PRO A 178 -2.56 -1.05 6.34
C PRO A 178 -2.06 -1.81 7.60
N PRO A 179 -1.20 -2.84 7.48
CA PRO A 179 -0.63 -3.53 8.64
C PRO A 179 0.10 -2.64 9.64
N LEU A 180 0.58 -1.46 9.26
CA LEU A 180 1.19 -0.49 10.19
C LEU A 180 0.24 -0.06 11.32
N LEU A 181 -1.08 -0.14 11.12
CA LEU A 181 -2.07 0.16 12.16
C LEU A 181 -2.22 -0.96 13.20
N ALA A 182 -1.76 -2.17 12.90
CA ALA A 182 -1.83 -3.29 13.84
C ALA A 182 -0.83 -3.10 14.98
N ASP A 183 0.36 -2.56 14.70
CA ASP A 183 1.40 -2.27 15.70
C ASP A 183 1.92 -0.83 15.57
N LEU A 184 1.28 0.08 16.27
CA LEU A 184 1.69 1.47 16.30
C LEU A 184 3.02 1.67 17.03
N GLN A 185 3.24 0.89 18.10
CA GLN A 185 4.38 1.09 19.01
C GLN A 185 5.72 0.67 18.39
N HIS A 186 5.74 -0.45 17.66
CA HIS A 186 6.97 -0.96 17.05
C HIS A 186 7.07 -0.65 15.55
N GLY A 187 5.96 -0.26 14.92
CA GLY A 187 5.86 0.08 13.49
C GLY A 187 5.77 1.58 13.24
N LEU A 188 4.57 2.11 13.24
CA LEU A 188 4.25 3.46 12.73
C LEU A 188 4.88 4.60 13.53
N TYR A 189 4.89 4.52 14.89
CA TYR A 189 5.49 5.57 15.71
C TYR A 189 7.00 5.67 15.56
N PRO A 190 7.79 4.57 15.66
CA PRO A 190 9.24 4.62 15.42
C PRO A 190 9.60 5.09 14.02
N MET A 191 8.84 4.65 13.00
CA MET A 191 9.04 5.09 11.62
C MET A 191 8.90 6.61 11.50
N THR A 192 7.79 7.16 12.00
CA THR A 192 7.53 8.61 11.99
C THR A 192 8.55 9.37 12.82
N ALA A 193 8.94 8.83 13.98
CA ALA A 193 9.90 9.44 14.88
C ALA A 193 11.26 9.68 14.21
N ARG A 194 11.78 8.67 13.50
CA ARG A 194 13.05 8.78 12.77
C ARG A 194 13.01 9.86 11.69
N GLN A 195 11.87 9.99 10.97
CA GLN A 195 11.72 10.97 9.90
C GLN A 195 11.69 12.41 10.40
N HIS A 196 11.10 12.63 11.57
CA HIS A 196 10.86 13.97 12.11
C HIS A 196 11.79 14.33 13.28
N GLY A 197 12.87 13.54 13.49
CA GLY A 197 13.83 13.80 14.58
C GLY A 197 13.17 13.79 15.95
N MET A 198 12.25 12.85 16.18
CA MET A 198 11.49 12.71 17.42
C MET A 198 11.74 11.35 18.08
N THR A 199 11.20 11.16 19.28
CA THR A 199 11.06 9.83 19.89
C THR A 199 9.68 9.25 19.56
N ALA A 200 9.54 7.93 19.55
CA ALA A 200 8.25 7.26 19.34
C ALA A 200 7.20 7.72 20.38
N ALA A 201 7.60 7.87 21.63
CA ALA A 201 6.74 8.42 22.69
C ALA A 201 6.35 9.89 22.43
N GLY A 202 7.25 10.67 21.83
CA GLY A 202 6.99 12.05 21.40
C GLY A 202 5.94 12.13 20.29
N VAL A 203 6.01 11.21 19.31
CA VAL A 203 5.00 11.07 18.23
C VAL A 203 3.65 10.71 18.83
N GLU A 204 3.60 9.67 19.67
CA GLU A 204 2.37 9.25 20.34
C GLU A 204 1.71 10.38 21.14
N ARG A 205 2.50 11.07 21.95
CA ARG A 205 2.01 12.20 22.76
C ARG A 205 1.49 13.35 21.90
N SER A 206 2.22 13.70 20.83
CA SER A 206 1.81 14.78 19.91
C SER A 206 0.52 14.42 19.18
N LEU A 207 0.37 13.15 18.76
CA LEU A 207 -0.85 12.66 18.13
C LEU A 207 -2.02 12.70 19.13
N ARG A 208 -1.81 12.27 20.38
CA ARG A 208 -2.84 12.30 21.43
C ARG A 208 -3.37 13.71 21.67
N LEU A 209 -2.45 14.68 21.82
CA LEU A 209 -2.81 16.10 21.96
C LEU A 209 -3.57 16.61 20.72
N CYS A 210 -3.20 16.16 19.54
CA CYS A 210 -3.89 16.51 18.30
C CYS A 210 -5.33 15.98 18.29
N VAL A 211 -5.54 14.71 18.63
CA VAL A 211 -6.87 14.11 18.73
C VAL A 211 -7.71 14.85 19.77
N GLU A 212 -7.18 15.12 20.95
CA GLU A 212 -7.85 15.86 22.01
C GLU A 212 -8.27 17.26 21.58
N SER A 213 -7.34 18.01 20.99
CA SER A 213 -7.62 19.38 20.51
C SER A 213 -8.65 19.37 19.38
N THR A 214 -8.60 18.39 18.49
CA THR A 214 -9.59 18.26 17.41
C THR A 214 -10.98 17.95 17.95
N TRP A 215 -11.07 17.14 19.00
CA TRP A 215 -12.33 16.82 19.67
C TRP A 215 -12.96 18.02 20.37
N MET A 216 -12.14 18.86 20.97
CA MET A 216 -12.62 20.05 21.70
C MET A 216 -12.94 21.25 20.79
N HIS A 217 -12.23 21.39 19.68
CA HIS A 217 -12.26 22.61 18.86
C HIS A 217 -12.51 22.37 17.37
N GLY A 218 -12.66 21.11 16.96
CA GLY A 218 -12.86 20.73 15.56
C GLY A 218 -14.30 20.98 15.08
N SER A 219 -14.54 20.64 13.83
CA SER A 219 -15.87 20.75 13.19
C SER A 219 -16.78 19.64 13.69
N LEU A 220 -17.76 19.98 14.53
CA LEU A 220 -18.74 19.00 15.06
C LEU A 220 -19.45 18.21 13.94
N PRO A 221 -19.95 18.83 12.84
CA PRO A 221 -20.56 18.06 11.76
C PRO A 221 -19.60 17.07 11.08
N ALA A 222 -18.31 17.43 10.98
CA ALA A 222 -17.32 16.53 10.40
C ALA A 222 -16.97 15.39 11.39
N LEU A 223 -16.86 15.67 12.67
CA LEU A 223 -16.63 14.66 13.70
C LEU A 223 -17.77 13.64 13.75
N GLU A 224 -19.01 14.09 13.75
CA GLU A 224 -20.20 13.23 13.70
C GLU A 224 -20.24 12.39 12.42
N ARG A 225 -19.95 12.98 11.27
CA ARG A 225 -19.92 12.28 9.98
C ARG A 225 -18.86 11.20 9.94
N PHE A 226 -17.65 11.48 10.43
CA PHE A 226 -16.51 10.56 10.27
C PHE A 226 -16.38 9.55 11.40
N PHE A 227 -16.83 9.87 12.61
CA PHE A 227 -16.65 8.99 13.76
C PHE A 227 -17.96 8.41 14.28
N GLY A 228 -19.09 9.12 14.14
CA GLY A 228 -20.40 8.62 14.53
C GLY A 228 -20.38 7.86 15.86
N ASN A 229 -20.75 6.59 15.82
CA ASN A 229 -20.83 5.71 16.99
C ASN A 229 -19.49 5.06 17.42
N ASP A 230 -18.36 5.38 16.76
CA ASP A 230 -17.04 4.81 17.11
C ASP A 230 -16.36 5.51 18.30
N ILE A 231 -17.09 6.33 19.02
CA ILE A 231 -16.59 7.06 20.19
C ILE A 231 -16.78 6.17 21.40
N ASP A 232 -15.69 5.94 22.15
CA ASP A 232 -15.75 5.27 23.45
C ASP A 232 -16.64 6.10 24.39
N PRO A 233 -17.79 5.55 24.86
CA PRO A 233 -18.73 6.32 25.68
C PRO A 233 -18.12 6.83 26.99
N GLU A 234 -17.13 6.10 27.56
CA GLU A 234 -16.47 6.48 28.82
C GLU A 234 -15.42 7.57 28.63
N LYS A 235 -14.74 7.57 27.46
CA LYS A 235 -13.65 8.50 27.16
C LYS A 235 -14.09 9.73 26.38
N GLY A 236 -15.27 9.69 25.77
CA GLY A 236 -15.83 10.78 24.98
C GLY A 236 -15.01 11.18 23.73
N LYS A 237 -13.92 10.44 23.41
CA LYS A 237 -13.01 10.69 22.29
C LYS A 237 -12.34 9.38 21.83
N PRO A 238 -11.93 9.27 20.55
CA PRO A 238 -11.25 8.09 20.05
C PRO A 238 -9.82 7.97 20.59
N THR A 239 -9.32 6.74 20.65
CA THR A 239 -7.90 6.50 20.85
C THR A 239 -7.12 6.87 19.58
N ASN A 240 -5.79 7.05 19.69
CA ASN A 240 -4.92 7.30 18.54
C ASN A 240 -5.12 6.25 17.43
N ARG A 241 -5.26 4.97 17.80
CA ARG A 241 -5.47 3.86 16.87
C ARG A 241 -6.81 3.99 16.13
N VAL A 242 -7.88 4.26 16.84
CA VAL A 242 -9.22 4.45 16.26
C VAL A 242 -9.21 5.65 15.34
N PHE A 243 -8.61 6.77 15.75
CA PHE A 243 -8.47 7.96 14.94
C PHE A 243 -7.73 7.67 13.63
N LEU A 244 -6.53 7.08 13.69
CA LEU A 244 -5.73 6.76 12.51
C LEU A 244 -6.44 5.78 11.57
N ARG A 245 -7.08 4.73 12.13
CA ARG A 245 -7.85 3.76 11.35
C ARG A 245 -9.00 4.42 10.59
N ARG A 246 -9.73 5.30 11.25
CA ARG A 246 -10.85 6.00 10.62
C ARG A 246 -10.37 6.93 9.51
N MET A 247 -9.29 7.68 9.75
CA MET A 247 -8.69 8.53 8.73
C MET A 247 -8.18 7.72 7.54
N GLN A 248 -7.51 6.62 7.79
CA GLN A 248 -7.05 5.69 6.76
C GLN A 248 -8.22 5.18 5.90
N GLN A 249 -9.32 4.74 6.52
CA GLN A 249 -10.51 4.26 5.82
C GLN A 249 -11.14 5.33 4.94
N GLN A 250 -11.25 6.57 5.45
CA GLN A 250 -11.81 7.69 4.68
C GLN A 250 -10.95 8.04 3.47
N VAL A 251 -9.63 8.07 3.63
CA VAL A 251 -8.71 8.33 2.52
C VAL A 251 -8.77 7.20 1.50
N THR A 252 -8.70 5.94 1.96
CA THR A 252 -8.77 4.76 1.05
C THR A 252 -10.08 4.74 0.25
N GLY A 253 -11.22 5.03 0.91
CA GLY A 253 -12.53 5.03 0.25
C GLY A 253 -12.73 6.18 -0.75
N ALA A 254 -11.96 7.27 -0.59
CA ALA A 254 -12.02 8.44 -1.46
C ALA A 254 -10.91 8.44 -2.53
N MET A 255 -9.90 7.56 -2.40
CA MET A 255 -8.88 7.41 -3.45
C MET A 255 -9.53 6.88 -4.72
N PRO A 256 -9.30 7.52 -5.87
CA PRO A 256 -9.66 6.90 -7.14
C PRO A 256 -8.96 5.54 -7.21
N ARG A 257 -9.66 4.52 -7.71
CA ARG A 257 -8.98 3.31 -8.14
C ARG A 257 -7.99 3.76 -9.19
N LEU A 258 -6.72 3.79 -8.85
CA LEU A 258 -5.68 4.19 -9.78
C LEU A 258 -5.50 3.02 -10.76
N LEU A 259 -6.20 3.18 -11.87
CA LEU A 259 -6.10 2.34 -13.05
C LEU A 259 -4.73 2.46 -13.69
#